data_f376dbcc11813b881e7778cf1327cb37
#
_entry.id   f376dbcc11813b881e7778cf1327cb37
#
_cell.length_a   1.000
_cell.length_b   1.000
_cell.length_c   1.000
_cell.angle_alpha   90.00
_cell.angle_beta   90.00
_cell.angle_gamma   90.00
#
_symmetry.space_group_name_H-M   'P 1'
#
loop_
_entity.id
_entity.type
_entity.pdbx_description
1 polymer ?
#
loop_
_entity_poly.entity_id
_entity_poly.type
_entity_poly.pdbx_seq_one_letter_code
_entity_poly.pdbx_strand_id
1 'polypeptide(L)'
;MKKKEHISQLLTNIIILIMIVALYLLTNSPQNIAATSTFIKYRGNSSRNAVALQFAVYWNASALDETLQVLDESGVKATFFVSGEWAARNPDTLKSIYERGHEIGTLGMYADSINEDIALNDLIWGLEQSIKNIKEACGTEPRLYYCGSMPALKASKAAKALDLECIQCTIDLLCSRGSASDIVERSKTANAGSIVHLTPTKEALAALPDIIQLFRGSSLNILSTGELIND
;
A
#
# COMPACT_ATOMS: atom_id res chain seq x y z
N MET A 1 -46.12 10.88 56.99
CA MET A 1 -45.99 11.40 55.58
C MET A 1 -44.55 11.73 55.24
N LYS A 2 -43.80 12.56 55.97
CA LYS A 2 -42.42 12.97 55.65
C LYS A 2 -41.41 11.83 55.42
N LYS A 3 -41.50 10.69 56.11
CA LYS A 3 -40.58 9.55 55.92
C LYS A 3 -40.74 8.80 54.57
N LYS A 4 -41.99 8.77 54.06
CA LYS A 4 -42.27 8.17 52.74
C LYS A 4 -41.78 9.04 51.57
N GLU A 5 -41.85 10.36 51.69
CA GLU A 5 -41.32 11.31 50.70
C GLU A 5 -39.81 11.29 50.63
N HIS A 6 -39.10 11.19 51.77
CA HIS A 6 -37.66 11.04 51.77
C HIS A 6 -37.16 9.73 51.12
N ILE A 7 -37.88 8.62 51.35
CA ILE A 7 -37.55 7.34 50.73
C ILE A 7 -37.81 7.40 49.21
N SER A 8 -38.89 8.03 48.75
CA SER A 8 -39.18 8.22 47.34
C SER A 8 -38.12 9.09 46.65
N GLN A 9 -37.70 10.19 47.24
CA GLN A 9 -36.63 11.06 46.72
C GLN A 9 -35.30 10.32 46.65
N LEU A 10 -34.95 9.52 47.65
CA LEU A 10 -33.71 8.72 47.67
C LEU A 10 -33.72 7.70 46.55
N LEU A 11 -34.82 7.00 46.32
CA LEU A 11 -34.99 6.05 45.22
C LEU A 11 -34.85 6.73 43.87
N THR A 12 -35.50 7.89 43.67
CA THR A 12 -35.38 8.66 42.43
C THR A 12 -33.94 9.09 42.16
N ASN A 13 -33.21 9.58 43.15
CA ASN A 13 -31.82 9.97 43.02
C ASN A 13 -30.91 8.78 42.68
N ILE A 14 -31.17 7.61 43.26
CA ILE A 14 -30.42 6.37 42.95
C ILE A 14 -30.71 5.94 41.49
N ILE A 15 -31.93 6.01 41.01
CA ILE A 15 -32.29 5.68 39.63
C ILE A 15 -31.57 6.65 38.65
N ILE A 16 -31.58 7.94 38.96
CA ILE A 16 -30.89 8.94 38.13
C ILE A 16 -29.37 8.66 38.11
N LEU A 17 -28.78 8.34 39.25
CA LEU A 17 -27.35 8.01 39.34
C LEU A 17 -27.02 6.76 38.51
N ILE A 18 -27.85 5.71 38.61
CA ILE A 18 -27.71 4.49 37.78
C ILE A 18 -27.83 4.81 36.28
N MET A 19 -28.77 5.65 35.87
CA MET A 19 -28.89 6.07 34.48
C MET A 19 -27.67 6.87 33.99
N ILE A 20 -27.14 7.77 34.82
CA ILE A 20 -25.93 8.55 34.50
C ILE A 20 -24.72 7.61 34.37
N VAL A 21 -24.57 6.67 35.29
CA VAL A 21 -23.49 5.65 35.22
C VAL A 21 -23.66 4.74 34.01
N ALA A 22 -24.89 4.32 33.72
CA ALA A 22 -25.16 3.51 32.52
C ALA A 22 -24.87 4.29 31.24
N LEU A 23 -25.27 5.56 31.15
CA LEU A 23 -24.97 6.45 30.03
C LEU A 23 -23.47 6.68 29.90
N TYR A 24 -22.77 6.90 31.01
CA TYR A 24 -21.32 7.04 31.04
C TYR A 24 -20.62 5.75 30.58
N LEU A 25 -21.08 4.58 31.02
CA LEU A 25 -20.55 3.29 30.58
C LEU A 25 -20.91 2.99 29.13
N LEU A 26 -22.04 3.46 28.60
CA LEU A 26 -22.41 3.35 27.18
C LEU A 26 -21.60 4.32 26.30
N THR A 27 -21.30 5.52 26.79
CA THR A 27 -20.53 6.52 26.03
C THR A 27 -19.02 6.34 26.16
N ASN A 28 -18.55 5.83 27.30
CA ASN A 28 -17.16 5.50 27.58
C ASN A 28 -16.89 4.00 27.69
N SER A 29 -17.87 3.12 27.35
CA SER A 29 -17.41 1.79 27.01
C SER A 29 -16.26 2.03 26.06
N PRO A 30 -15.08 1.36 26.22
CA PRO A 30 -14.28 1.08 25.08
C PRO A 30 -15.27 0.33 24.19
N GLN A 31 -16.04 1.05 23.36
CA GLN A 31 -16.48 0.44 22.14
C GLN A 31 -15.19 -0.23 21.71
N ASN A 32 -15.24 -1.56 21.57
CA ASN A 32 -14.41 -2.17 20.62
C ASN A 32 -14.54 -1.26 19.38
N ILE A 33 -13.78 -0.19 19.36
CA ILE A 33 -13.00 0.16 18.22
C ILE A 33 -12.26 -1.16 18.10
N ALA A 34 -12.94 -2.16 17.48
CA ALA A 34 -12.26 -3.10 16.65
C ALA A 34 -11.33 -2.15 15.95
N ALA A 35 -10.09 -2.08 16.46
CA ALA A 35 -9.08 -1.26 15.90
C ALA A 35 -9.27 -1.62 14.45
N THR A 36 -9.84 -0.69 13.69
CA THR A 36 -9.91 -0.84 12.25
C THR A 36 -8.46 -0.71 12.00
N SER A 37 -7.75 -1.86 12.20
CA SER A 37 -6.35 -1.96 11.98
C SER A 37 -6.33 -1.50 10.54
N THR A 38 -5.78 -0.31 10.36
CA THR A 38 -5.49 0.22 9.05
C THR A 38 -4.51 -0.81 8.53
N PHE A 39 -5.04 -1.81 7.79
CA PHE A 39 -4.27 -2.91 7.26
C PHE A 39 -3.46 -2.42 6.06
N ILE A 40 -2.68 -1.36 6.30
CA ILE A 40 -1.67 -0.94 5.35
C ILE A 40 -0.38 -1.64 5.75
N LYS A 41 0.14 -2.43 4.86
CA LYS A 41 1.42 -3.09 5.03
C LYS A 41 2.53 -2.14 4.57
N TYR A 42 3.31 -1.65 5.52
CA TYR A 42 4.49 -0.81 5.26
C TYR A 42 5.76 -1.65 5.15
N ARG A 43 5.68 -2.92 5.50
CA ARG A 43 6.81 -3.82 5.65
C ARG A 43 6.34 -5.26 5.48
N GLY A 44 7.21 -6.10 4.96
CA GLY A 44 6.99 -7.54 4.91
C GLY A 44 7.61 -8.27 6.08
N ASN A 45 7.68 -9.60 5.98
CA ASN A 45 8.23 -10.47 7.00
C ASN A 45 9.74 -10.28 7.16
N SER A 46 10.18 -9.72 8.29
CA SER A 46 11.58 -9.46 8.58
C SER A 46 12.42 -10.71 8.86
N SER A 47 11.79 -11.87 9.10
CA SER A 47 12.51 -13.13 9.31
C SER A 47 13.02 -13.75 8.00
N ARG A 48 12.59 -13.27 6.84
CA ARG A 48 12.92 -13.83 5.52
C ARG A 48 14.26 -13.41 4.95
N ASN A 49 15.07 -12.59 5.63
CA ASN A 49 16.30 -12.03 5.07
C ASN A 49 16.12 -11.54 3.62
N ALA A 50 15.05 -10.83 3.36
CA ALA A 50 14.66 -10.37 2.03
C ALA A 50 14.14 -8.94 2.06
N VAL A 51 14.20 -8.29 0.92
CA VAL A 51 13.57 -6.98 0.62
C VAL A 51 12.67 -7.13 -0.59
N ALA A 52 11.70 -6.26 -0.76
CA ALA A 52 10.95 -6.18 -2.01
C ALA A 52 11.33 -4.91 -2.76
N LEU A 53 11.46 -5.04 -4.09
CA LEU A 53 11.48 -3.89 -4.99
C LEU A 53 10.08 -3.70 -5.57
N GLN A 54 9.55 -2.48 -5.44
CA GLN A 54 8.30 -2.09 -6.08
C GLN A 54 8.48 -0.81 -6.91
N PHE A 55 7.88 -0.81 -8.08
CA PHE A 55 7.91 0.30 -9.01
C PHE A 55 6.53 0.88 -9.21
N ALA A 56 6.38 2.21 -9.07
CA ALA A 56 5.18 2.89 -9.52
C ALA A 56 5.37 3.41 -10.94
N VAL A 57 4.53 2.94 -11.85
CA VAL A 57 4.54 3.31 -13.26
C VAL A 57 3.51 4.41 -13.47
N TYR A 58 3.99 5.63 -13.54
CA TYR A 58 3.20 6.82 -13.90
C TYR A 58 3.27 7.09 -15.41
N TRP A 59 2.79 8.25 -15.85
CA TRP A 59 2.71 8.66 -17.26
C TRP A 59 4.02 8.54 -18.03
N ASN A 60 5.14 8.88 -17.40
CA ASN A 60 6.45 8.89 -18.02
C ASN A 60 7.28 7.69 -17.54
N ALA A 61 7.07 6.58 -18.19
CA ALA A 61 7.85 5.36 -17.98
C ALA A 61 8.98 5.23 -19.02
N SER A 62 9.67 6.33 -19.33
CA SER A 62 10.69 6.37 -20.39
C SER A 62 11.90 5.46 -20.17
N ALA A 63 12.12 5.01 -18.93
CA ALA A 63 13.17 4.07 -18.56
C ALA A 63 12.62 2.68 -18.18
N LEU A 64 11.36 2.38 -18.53
CA LEU A 64 10.71 1.14 -18.11
C LEU A 64 11.31 -0.09 -18.79
N ASP A 65 11.50 -0.03 -20.11
CA ASP A 65 12.00 -1.16 -20.90
C ASP A 65 13.43 -1.52 -20.46
N GLU A 66 14.30 -0.52 -20.26
CA GLU A 66 15.65 -0.73 -19.78
C GLU A 66 15.66 -1.20 -18.33
N THR A 67 14.70 -0.72 -17.50
CA THR A 67 14.53 -1.21 -16.13
C THR A 67 14.20 -2.70 -16.11
N LEU A 68 13.26 -3.12 -16.96
CA LEU A 68 12.90 -4.54 -17.13
C LEU A 68 14.08 -5.39 -17.60
N GLN A 69 14.90 -4.86 -18.52
CA GLN A 69 16.10 -5.55 -18.99
C GLN A 69 17.11 -5.75 -17.84
N VAL A 70 17.40 -4.73 -17.04
CA VAL A 70 18.29 -4.84 -15.87
C VAL A 70 17.77 -5.86 -14.85
N LEU A 71 16.48 -5.90 -14.60
CA LEU A 71 15.88 -6.87 -13.70
C LEU A 71 16.00 -8.30 -14.22
N ASP A 72 15.76 -8.52 -15.53
CA ASP A 72 15.89 -9.82 -16.17
C ASP A 72 17.35 -10.31 -16.16
N GLU A 73 18.29 -9.46 -16.55
CA GLU A 73 19.73 -9.77 -16.54
C GLU A 73 20.22 -10.10 -15.12
N SER A 74 19.62 -9.46 -14.14
CA SER A 74 19.91 -9.72 -12.73
C SER A 74 19.13 -10.91 -12.17
N GLY A 75 18.17 -11.50 -12.88
CA GLY A 75 17.30 -12.55 -12.35
C GLY A 75 16.44 -12.10 -11.18
N VAL A 76 16.07 -10.82 -11.12
CA VAL A 76 15.28 -10.21 -10.06
C VAL A 76 13.84 -10.05 -10.51
N LYS A 77 12.89 -10.45 -9.66
CA LYS A 77 11.47 -10.14 -9.85
C LYS A 77 11.05 -9.03 -8.88
N ALA A 78 10.19 -8.16 -9.37
CA ALA A 78 9.71 -6.98 -8.66
C ALA A 78 8.21 -6.85 -8.82
N THR A 79 7.60 -5.92 -8.09
CA THR A 79 6.18 -5.57 -8.21
C THR A 79 6.04 -4.26 -8.96
N PHE A 80 5.21 -4.25 -9.99
CA PHE A 80 4.88 -3.04 -10.76
C PHE A 80 3.46 -2.61 -10.44
N PHE A 81 3.33 -1.47 -9.79
CA PHE A 81 2.05 -0.81 -9.56
C PHE A 81 1.74 0.11 -10.73
N VAL A 82 0.62 -0.13 -11.40
CA VAL A 82 0.18 0.63 -12.57
C VAL A 82 -1.20 1.24 -12.33
N SER A 83 -1.52 2.35 -13.01
CA SER A 83 -2.89 2.86 -13.01
C SER A 83 -3.74 2.15 -14.06
N GLY A 84 -5.06 2.11 -13.82
CA GLY A 84 -5.99 1.52 -14.79
C GLY A 84 -5.98 2.25 -16.13
N GLU A 85 -5.80 3.56 -16.12
CA GLU A 85 -5.67 4.35 -17.34
C GLU A 85 -4.38 4.00 -18.12
N TRP A 86 -3.25 3.85 -17.42
CA TRP A 86 -2.00 3.45 -18.04
C TRP A 86 -2.10 2.04 -18.62
N ALA A 87 -2.71 1.10 -17.89
CA ALA A 87 -2.92 -0.27 -18.33
C ALA A 87 -3.75 -0.33 -19.63
N ALA A 88 -4.82 0.46 -19.72
CA ALA A 88 -5.66 0.53 -20.90
C ALA A 88 -4.93 1.12 -22.13
N ARG A 89 -3.97 2.02 -21.92
CA ARG A 89 -3.19 2.66 -23.00
C ARG A 89 -1.96 1.85 -23.41
N ASN A 90 -1.46 0.97 -22.53
CA ASN A 90 -0.21 0.23 -22.74
C ASN A 90 -0.40 -1.29 -22.49
N PRO A 91 -1.42 -1.95 -23.09
CA PRO A 91 -1.72 -3.34 -22.77
C PRO A 91 -0.57 -4.29 -23.10
N ASP A 92 0.11 -4.08 -24.23
CA ASP A 92 1.22 -4.94 -24.66
C ASP A 92 2.43 -4.82 -23.71
N THR A 93 2.73 -3.60 -23.24
CA THR A 93 3.80 -3.38 -22.27
C THR A 93 3.45 -4.03 -20.93
N LEU A 94 2.22 -3.86 -20.46
CA LEU A 94 1.77 -4.48 -19.19
C LEU A 94 1.82 -6.01 -19.27
N LYS A 95 1.37 -6.57 -20.40
CA LYS A 95 1.45 -8.00 -20.67
C LYS A 95 2.90 -8.49 -20.66
N SER A 96 3.81 -7.75 -21.29
CA SER A 96 5.25 -8.07 -21.27
C SER A 96 5.82 -8.09 -19.85
N ILE A 97 5.46 -7.12 -18.99
CA ILE A 97 5.88 -7.09 -17.57
C ILE A 97 5.42 -8.37 -16.85
N TYR A 98 4.15 -8.74 -17.04
CA TYR A 98 3.60 -9.94 -16.43
C TYR A 98 4.24 -11.24 -16.96
N GLU A 99 4.42 -11.38 -18.29
CA GLU A 99 5.03 -12.55 -18.92
C GLU A 99 6.50 -12.75 -18.52
N ARG A 100 7.21 -11.69 -18.15
CA ARG A 100 8.56 -11.73 -17.56
C ARG A 100 8.53 -12.19 -16.09
N GLY A 101 7.35 -12.47 -15.51
CA GLY A 101 7.16 -12.99 -14.16
C GLY A 101 7.25 -11.94 -13.07
N HIS A 102 7.05 -10.67 -13.40
CA HIS A 102 6.88 -9.62 -12.40
C HIS A 102 5.44 -9.62 -11.86
N GLU A 103 5.29 -9.20 -10.61
CA GLU A 103 3.98 -9.02 -9.99
C GLU A 103 3.34 -7.69 -10.43
N ILE A 104 2.04 -7.72 -10.67
CA ILE A 104 1.27 -6.52 -11.02
C ILE A 104 0.38 -6.12 -9.84
N GLY A 105 0.49 -4.85 -9.45
CA GLY A 105 -0.40 -4.20 -8.50
C GLY A 105 -1.12 -3.00 -9.14
N THR A 106 -2.01 -2.36 -8.39
CA THR A 106 -2.75 -1.19 -8.85
C THR A 106 -2.41 0.08 -8.05
N LEU A 107 -2.37 1.23 -8.74
CA LEU A 107 -2.35 2.58 -8.17
C LEU A 107 -3.76 3.19 -8.04
N GLY A 108 -4.80 2.47 -8.49
CA GLY A 108 -6.12 3.02 -8.76
C GLY A 108 -6.30 3.41 -10.23
N MET A 109 -7.42 4.04 -10.57
CA MET A 109 -7.73 4.36 -11.98
C MET A 109 -6.78 5.40 -12.56
N TYR A 110 -6.51 6.47 -11.81
CA TYR A 110 -5.70 7.61 -12.24
C TYR A 110 -4.53 7.83 -11.30
N ALA A 111 -3.31 7.77 -11.81
CA ALA A 111 -2.10 7.93 -11.01
C ALA A 111 -1.88 9.37 -10.51
N ASP A 112 -2.37 10.38 -11.25
CA ASP A 112 -2.17 11.81 -10.95
C ASP A 112 -3.24 12.42 -10.06
N SER A 113 -4.36 11.72 -9.87
CA SER A 113 -5.50 12.23 -9.11
C SER A 113 -5.54 11.67 -7.69
N ILE A 114 -4.42 11.73 -6.97
CA ILE A 114 -4.48 11.51 -5.52
C ILE A 114 -5.17 12.74 -4.91
N ASN A 115 -6.46 12.84 -5.19
CA ASN A 115 -7.33 13.76 -4.50
C ASN A 115 -7.66 13.14 -3.15
N GLU A 116 -7.00 13.59 -2.10
CA GLU A 116 -7.24 13.14 -0.72
C GLU A 116 -8.71 13.33 -0.31
N ASP A 117 -9.42 14.26 -0.96
CA ASP A 117 -10.83 14.54 -0.74
C ASP A 117 -11.81 13.65 -1.52
N ILE A 118 -11.31 12.76 -2.40
CA ILE A 118 -12.17 11.84 -3.16
C ILE A 118 -13.12 11.07 -2.23
N ALA A 119 -14.40 10.97 -2.59
CA ALA A 119 -15.33 10.16 -1.81
C ALA A 119 -14.93 8.68 -1.81
N LEU A 120 -15.21 7.97 -0.71
CA LEU A 120 -14.82 6.55 -0.59
C LEU A 120 -15.39 5.69 -1.72
N ASN A 121 -16.65 5.92 -2.10
CA ASN A 121 -17.29 5.15 -3.17
C ASN A 121 -16.65 5.41 -4.54
N ASP A 122 -16.20 6.64 -4.80
CA ASP A 122 -15.52 6.98 -6.05
C ASP A 122 -14.12 6.35 -6.10
N LEU A 123 -13.43 6.27 -4.95
CA LEU A 123 -12.17 5.57 -4.84
C LEU A 123 -12.34 4.07 -5.09
N ILE A 124 -13.37 3.44 -4.51
CA ILE A 124 -13.70 2.02 -4.73
C ILE A 124 -14.01 1.79 -6.20
N TRP A 125 -14.87 2.60 -6.80
CA TRP A 125 -15.19 2.50 -8.22
C TRP A 125 -13.95 2.64 -9.12
N GLY A 126 -13.07 3.61 -8.81
CA GLY A 126 -11.81 3.80 -9.53
C GLY A 126 -10.88 2.59 -9.44
N LEU A 127 -10.79 1.96 -8.26
CA LEU A 127 -10.04 0.71 -8.08
C LEU A 127 -10.65 -0.44 -8.89
N GLU A 128 -11.97 -0.61 -8.89
CA GLU A 128 -12.66 -1.62 -9.70
C GLU A 128 -12.37 -1.46 -11.19
N GLN A 129 -12.44 -0.22 -11.71
CA GLN A 129 -12.10 0.05 -13.11
C GLN A 129 -10.64 -0.25 -13.41
N SER A 130 -9.73 0.08 -12.49
CA SER A 130 -8.31 -0.24 -12.64
C SER A 130 -8.06 -1.75 -12.68
N ILE A 131 -8.64 -2.51 -11.76
CA ILE A 131 -8.55 -3.97 -11.74
C ILE A 131 -9.03 -4.56 -13.06
N LYS A 132 -10.18 -4.09 -13.55
CA LYS A 132 -10.75 -4.53 -14.85
C LYS A 132 -9.78 -4.27 -16.00
N ASN A 133 -9.25 -3.05 -16.12
CA ASN A 133 -8.35 -2.69 -17.22
C ASN A 133 -7.02 -3.49 -17.14
N ILE A 134 -6.48 -3.71 -15.94
CA ILE A 134 -5.29 -4.54 -15.75
C ILE A 134 -5.56 -5.99 -16.18
N LYS A 135 -6.69 -6.56 -15.74
CA LYS A 135 -7.08 -7.92 -16.13
C LYS A 135 -7.28 -8.07 -17.63
N GLU A 136 -7.91 -7.11 -18.29
CA GLU A 136 -8.10 -7.10 -19.73
C GLU A 136 -6.78 -7.03 -20.49
N ALA A 137 -5.79 -6.29 -19.97
CA ALA A 137 -4.49 -6.11 -20.60
C ALA A 137 -3.56 -7.32 -20.46
N CYS A 138 -3.46 -7.93 -19.25
CA CYS A 138 -2.47 -8.97 -18.99
C CYS A 138 -3.05 -10.30 -18.46
N GLY A 139 -4.38 -10.41 -18.31
CA GLY A 139 -5.04 -11.65 -17.92
C GLY A 139 -5.00 -11.98 -16.42
N THR A 140 -4.37 -11.14 -15.57
CA THR A 140 -4.30 -11.33 -14.12
C THR A 140 -5.02 -10.22 -13.38
N GLU A 141 -5.63 -10.56 -12.23
CA GLU A 141 -6.20 -9.58 -11.33
C GLU A 141 -5.16 -9.16 -10.29
N PRO A 142 -4.87 -7.84 -10.14
CA PRO A 142 -4.00 -7.37 -9.09
C PRO A 142 -4.62 -7.63 -7.72
N ARG A 143 -3.79 -8.06 -6.76
CA ARG A 143 -4.19 -8.25 -5.36
C ARG A 143 -3.64 -7.17 -4.44
N LEU A 144 -2.73 -6.34 -4.94
CA LEU A 144 -2.05 -5.30 -4.20
C LEU A 144 -2.49 -3.93 -4.69
N TYR A 145 -2.81 -3.05 -3.75
CA TYR A 145 -3.07 -1.64 -3.99
C TYR A 145 -2.02 -0.79 -3.28
N TYR A 146 -1.20 -0.07 -4.04
CA TYR A 146 -0.29 0.93 -3.49
C TYR A 146 -1.02 2.25 -3.31
N CYS A 147 -1.21 2.64 -2.06
CA CYS A 147 -2.10 3.75 -1.72
C CYS A 147 -1.44 5.15 -1.78
N GLY A 148 -0.12 5.23 -1.96
CA GLY A 148 0.59 6.51 -2.06
C GLY A 148 0.29 7.44 -0.88
N SER A 149 -0.11 8.68 -1.15
CA SER A 149 -0.48 9.68 -0.13
C SER A 149 -1.94 9.61 0.33
N MET A 150 -2.74 8.64 -0.16
CA MET A 150 -4.13 8.50 0.25
C MET A 150 -4.25 8.33 1.77
N PRO A 151 -5.19 9.03 2.45
CA PRO A 151 -5.39 8.87 3.88
C PRO A 151 -5.61 7.39 4.27
N ALA A 152 -4.81 6.90 5.22
CA ALA A 152 -4.69 5.50 5.57
C ALA A 152 -6.03 4.79 5.80
N LEU A 153 -6.96 5.42 6.53
CA LEU A 153 -8.27 4.85 6.81
C LEU A 153 -9.13 4.70 5.54
N LYS A 154 -9.05 5.69 4.61
CA LYS A 154 -9.79 5.67 3.35
C LYS A 154 -9.23 4.60 2.41
N ALA A 155 -7.91 4.57 2.25
CA ALA A 155 -7.21 3.57 1.44
C ALA A 155 -7.51 2.14 1.93
N SER A 156 -7.38 1.90 3.23
CA SER A 156 -7.65 0.61 3.86
C SER A 156 -9.10 0.14 3.69
N LYS A 157 -10.08 1.06 3.83
CA LYS A 157 -11.50 0.74 3.60
C LYS A 157 -11.77 0.39 2.15
N ALA A 158 -11.20 1.13 1.21
CA ALA A 158 -11.35 0.88 -0.22
C ALA A 158 -10.71 -0.47 -0.62
N ALA A 159 -9.49 -0.71 -0.19
CA ALA A 159 -8.81 -1.99 -0.42
C ALA A 159 -9.60 -3.18 0.11
N LYS A 160 -10.09 -3.08 1.37
CA LYS A 160 -10.89 -4.14 1.99
C LYS A 160 -12.19 -4.42 1.24
N ALA A 161 -12.84 -3.39 0.67
CA ALA A 161 -14.08 -3.57 -0.10
C ALA A 161 -13.88 -4.43 -1.36
N LEU A 162 -12.64 -4.52 -1.86
CA LEU A 162 -12.28 -5.22 -3.09
C LEU A 162 -11.32 -6.40 -2.86
N ASP A 163 -11.16 -6.83 -1.62
CA ASP A 163 -10.23 -7.92 -1.23
C ASP A 163 -8.79 -7.67 -1.69
N LEU A 164 -8.37 -6.38 -1.68
CA LEU A 164 -7.01 -5.96 -1.98
C LEU A 164 -6.21 -5.80 -0.69
N GLU A 165 -4.93 -6.15 -0.75
CA GLU A 165 -3.98 -5.75 0.27
C GLU A 165 -3.48 -4.34 0.02
N CYS A 166 -3.65 -3.47 1.00
CA CYS A 166 -3.20 -2.08 0.92
C CYS A 166 -1.71 -2.00 1.30
N ILE A 167 -0.90 -1.54 0.35
CA ILE A 167 0.55 -1.51 0.47
C ILE A 167 1.03 -0.06 0.53
N GLN A 168 2.05 0.14 1.34
CA GLN A 168 2.90 1.32 1.36
C GLN A 168 4.37 0.88 1.28
N CYS A 169 5.30 1.80 1.17
CA CYS A 169 6.73 1.46 1.21
C CYS A 169 7.32 1.66 2.61
N THR A 170 8.39 0.91 2.93
CA THR A 170 9.27 1.19 4.07
C THR A 170 10.20 2.35 3.74
N ILE A 171 10.69 2.37 2.50
CA ILE A 171 11.65 3.35 1.99
C ILE A 171 11.20 3.80 0.60
N ASP A 172 11.01 5.11 0.45
CA ASP A 172 10.86 5.74 -0.85
C ASP A 172 12.23 6.28 -1.29
N LEU A 173 12.73 5.79 -2.42
CA LEU A 173 14.02 6.22 -2.95
C LEU A 173 13.97 7.58 -3.63
N LEU A 174 12.81 8.24 -3.70
CA LEU A 174 12.62 9.58 -4.24
C LEU A 174 13.31 9.75 -5.61
N CYS A 175 13.05 8.84 -6.55
CA CYS A 175 13.77 8.73 -7.83
C CYS A 175 13.68 9.98 -8.71
N SER A 176 12.68 10.84 -8.49
CA SER A 176 12.55 12.14 -9.14
C SER A 176 13.41 13.25 -8.50
N ARG A 177 14.15 12.94 -7.43
CA ARG A 177 14.92 13.90 -6.65
C ARG A 177 16.34 13.40 -6.41
N GLY A 178 17.31 14.09 -6.95
CA GLY A 178 18.73 13.78 -6.78
C GLY A 178 19.31 12.93 -7.91
N SER A 179 20.57 12.56 -7.76
CA SER A 179 21.33 11.74 -8.69
C SER A 179 21.17 10.24 -8.43
N ALA A 180 21.68 9.40 -9.32
CA ALA A 180 21.75 7.96 -9.10
C ALA A 180 22.47 7.60 -7.79
N SER A 181 23.57 8.32 -7.46
CA SER A 181 24.30 8.10 -6.20
C SER A 181 23.46 8.43 -4.96
N ASP A 182 22.59 9.45 -5.02
CA ASP A 182 21.70 9.78 -3.91
C ASP A 182 20.63 8.68 -3.72
N ILE A 183 20.17 8.08 -4.82
CA ILE A 183 19.20 6.97 -4.80
C ILE A 183 19.85 5.73 -4.16
N VAL A 184 21.10 5.39 -4.56
CA VAL A 184 21.87 4.29 -3.94
C VAL A 184 22.09 4.56 -2.45
N GLU A 185 22.46 5.78 -2.07
CA GLU A 185 22.70 6.12 -0.65
C GLU A 185 21.43 5.91 0.19
N ARG A 186 20.26 6.36 -0.30
CA ARG A 186 18.98 6.13 0.39
C ARG A 186 18.66 4.64 0.52
N SER A 187 19.02 3.82 -0.46
CA SER A 187 18.75 2.38 -0.42
C SER A 187 19.55 1.63 0.66
N LYS A 188 20.68 2.18 1.16
CA LYS A 188 21.49 1.59 2.24
C LYS A 188 20.75 1.46 3.57
N THR A 189 19.65 2.17 3.76
CA THR A 189 18.81 2.08 4.97
C THR A 189 17.90 0.85 4.97
N ALA A 190 17.82 0.13 3.84
CA ALA A 190 17.00 -1.07 3.71
C ALA A 190 17.56 -2.22 4.55
N ASN A 191 16.66 -2.98 5.15
CA ASN A 191 16.96 -4.16 5.92
C ASN A 191 15.87 -5.23 5.70
N ALA A 192 16.04 -6.42 6.27
CA ALA A 192 15.09 -7.52 6.11
C ALA A 192 13.64 -7.08 6.35
N GLY A 193 12.76 -7.41 5.43
CA GLY A 193 11.35 -7.02 5.40
C GLY A 193 11.08 -5.64 4.78
N SER A 194 12.08 -4.88 4.36
CA SER A 194 11.86 -3.56 3.75
C SER A 194 11.21 -3.67 2.37
N ILE A 195 10.18 -2.86 2.14
CA ILE A 195 9.56 -2.62 0.83
C ILE A 195 10.17 -1.32 0.30
N VAL A 196 10.94 -1.43 -0.78
CA VAL A 196 11.71 -0.33 -1.37
C VAL A 196 11.00 0.16 -2.63
N HIS A 197 10.60 1.43 -2.60
CA HIS A 197 9.81 2.05 -3.65
C HIS A 197 10.68 2.85 -4.62
N LEU A 198 10.45 2.61 -5.93
CA LEU A 198 11.10 3.29 -7.03
C LEU A 198 10.05 3.81 -8.05
N THR A 199 10.51 4.74 -8.87
CA THR A 199 9.84 5.14 -10.11
C THR A 199 10.84 4.93 -11.24
N PRO A 200 10.47 4.35 -12.40
CA PRO A 200 11.40 4.07 -13.49
C PRO A 200 11.81 5.37 -14.22
N THR A 201 12.74 6.09 -13.60
CA THR A 201 13.43 7.28 -14.15
C THR A 201 14.83 6.90 -14.65
N LYS A 202 15.46 7.78 -15.40
CA LYS A 202 16.85 7.57 -15.87
C LYS A 202 17.84 7.43 -14.69
N GLU A 203 17.64 8.20 -13.65
CA GLU A 203 18.47 8.18 -12.44
C GLU A 203 18.24 6.89 -11.65
N ALA A 204 16.99 6.41 -11.55
CA ALA A 204 16.67 5.12 -10.93
C ALA A 204 17.23 3.95 -11.73
N LEU A 205 17.14 3.99 -13.06
CA LEU A 205 17.75 3.00 -13.95
C LEU A 205 19.27 2.93 -13.75
N ALA A 206 19.93 4.08 -13.69
CA ALA A 206 21.37 4.13 -13.46
C ALA A 206 21.79 3.63 -12.07
N ALA A 207 20.93 3.77 -11.06
CA ALA A 207 21.16 3.32 -9.69
C ALA A 207 20.82 1.82 -9.48
N LEU A 208 19.95 1.24 -10.30
CA LEU A 208 19.36 -0.08 -10.06
C LEU A 208 20.38 -1.22 -9.95
N PRO A 209 21.41 -1.31 -10.81
CA PRO A 209 22.44 -2.36 -10.68
C PRO A 209 23.16 -2.30 -9.31
N ASP A 210 23.52 -1.10 -8.86
CA ASP A 210 24.23 -0.90 -7.58
C ASP A 210 23.32 -1.23 -6.39
N ILE A 211 22.03 -0.91 -6.47
CA ILE A 211 21.03 -1.27 -5.45
C ILE A 211 20.91 -2.80 -5.34
N ILE A 212 20.81 -3.50 -6.48
CA ILE A 212 20.72 -4.97 -6.51
C ILE A 212 22.01 -5.57 -5.92
N GLN A 213 23.16 -5.05 -6.30
CA GLN A 213 24.45 -5.52 -5.77
C GLN A 213 24.57 -5.27 -4.26
N LEU A 214 24.14 -4.10 -3.78
CA LEU A 214 24.13 -3.75 -2.35
C LEU A 214 23.28 -4.74 -1.54
N PHE A 215 22.06 -5.05 -1.99
CA PHE A 215 21.17 -5.97 -1.27
C PHE A 215 21.75 -7.39 -1.24
N ARG A 216 22.27 -7.89 -2.37
CA ARG A 216 22.94 -9.19 -2.43
C ARG A 216 24.19 -9.25 -1.55
N GLY A 217 25.01 -8.18 -1.56
CA GLY A 217 26.18 -8.06 -0.69
C GLY A 217 25.83 -8.05 0.80
N SER A 218 24.62 -7.61 1.15
CA SER A 218 24.07 -7.63 2.50
C SER A 218 23.33 -8.95 2.82
N SER A 219 23.43 -9.97 1.99
CA SER A 219 22.74 -11.25 2.11
C SER A 219 21.20 -11.12 2.12
N LEU A 220 20.66 -10.08 1.49
CA LEU A 220 19.23 -9.88 1.34
C LEU A 220 18.79 -10.44 -0.02
N ASN A 221 17.82 -11.34 0.00
CA ASN A 221 17.11 -11.77 -1.20
C ASN A 221 16.20 -10.63 -1.68
N ILE A 222 15.98 -10.57 -2.99
CA ILE A 222 15.05 -9.60 -3.57
C ILE A 222 13.83 -10.36 -4.06
N LEU A 223 12.66 -10.00 -3.57
CA LEU A 223 11.38 -10.65 -3.84
C LEU A 223 10.38 -9.64 -4.42
N SER A 224 9.27 -10.14 -4.95
CA SER A 224 8.10 -9.28 -5.18
C SER A 224 7.48 -8.85 -3.84
N THR A 225 6.66 -7.80 -3.86
CA THR A 225 6.00 -7.30 -2.64
C THR A 225 5.06 -8.36 -2.07
N GLY A 226 4.27 -9.01 -2.94
CA GLY A 226 3.34 -10.06 -2.53
C GLY A 226 4.06 -11.26 -1.90
N GLU A 227 5.20 -11.68 -2.45
CA GLU A 227 6.01 -12.76 -1.86
C GLU A 227 6.60 -12.36 -0.50
N LEU A 228 7.01 -11.10 -0.33
CA LEU A 228 7.62 -10.63 0.92
C LEU A 228 6.61 -10.46 2.05
N ILE A 229 5.36 -10.09 1.75
CA ILE A 229 4.31 -9.82 2.76
C ILE A 229 3.47 -11.04 3.11
N ASN A 230 3.48 -12.07 2.27
CA ASN A 230 2.80 -13.34 2.52
C ASN A 230 3.82 -14.38 2.98
N ASP A 231 3.43 -15.15 4.01
CA ASP A 231 4.26 -16.23 4.59
C ASP A 231 4.37 -17.45 3.66
#